data_7b877ba3697dfb8c0ebf34212876d788
#
_entry.id   7b877ba3697dfb8c0ebf34212876d788
#
_cell.length_a   1.000
_cell.length_b   1.000
_cell.length_c   1.000
_cell.angle_alpha   90.00
_cell.angle_beta   90.00
_cell.angle_gamma   90.00
#
_symmetry.space_group_name_H-M   'P 1'
#
loop_
_entity.id
_entity.type
_entity.pdbx_description
1 polymer ?
#
loop_
_entity_poly.entity_id
_entity_poly.type
_entity_poly.pdbx_seq_one_letter_code
_entity_poly.pdbx_strand_id
1 'polypeptide(L)'
;MPFFQGEQEAEMQKEILKEPTYVEELLTLFRSNHGKEELLEKISDYHESDIADAMEQMTPEERKKLYPLLGEEYIAEILSYTEDAAEYLQEINLENAARVISEMDSDDAVDVLENLDADTKTRIVDLLDDDAEKDVKLILSYEDDEIGSKMTTNFIVIGKNLNIRQATHELIRQAGENDNISTIYVVDENEQYYGAIDLKDLIVARDYQDLDNLISTSYPYVGAHEKISECIERLKDYAEDSIPVLSEEGKILGVITAYDIVEAVDEEMGEDYAKLAGLTAEEDLEETTFQSMKKRLPWLIILLFLGMVVSSVVGIFETVVAVIPIVMCFQSLILDMAGNVGTQSLAVTIRVLMDENLNRKDKFGLILKEMRIGFANGLFLGIMAFVFIGLYVCFIKGNALSYSFLISGCVGVSLMLAMVISSLVGTTIPLLFHKIKVDPAVASGPLITTVNDLVAVVTYYGLVWLFMIELLKI
;
A
#
# COMPACT_ATOMS: atom_id res chain seq x y z
N MET A 1 39.17 -23.80 23.50
CA MET A 1 37.87 -23.63 24.17
C MET A 1 37.31 -22.18 24.09
N PRO A 2 37.48 -21.42 23.02
CA PRO A 2 36.75 -20.15 22.84
C PRO A 2 35.56 -20.23 21.87
N PHE A 3 35.37 -21.33 21.13
CA PHE A 3 34.27 -21.46 20.16
C PHE A 3 32.90 -21.74 20.79
N PHE A 4 32.85 -22.38 21.95
CA PHE A 4 31.58 -22.70 22.63
C PHE A 4 30.97 -21.55 23.44
N GLN A 5 31.76 -20.51 23.81
CA GLN A 5 31.23 -19.33 24.50
C GLN A 5 30.48 -18.39 23.54
N GLY A 6 30.90 -18.29 22.29
CA GLY A 6 30.26 -17.45 21.30
C GLY A 6 28.89 -17.97 20.81
N GLU A 7 28.67 -19.29 20.80
CA GLU A 7 27.37 -19.87 20.47
C GLU A 7 26.37 -19.71 21.63
N GLN A 8 26.80 -19.85 22.87
CA GLN A 8 25.95 -19.62 24.06
C GLN A 8 25.60 -18.12 24.23
N GLU A 9 26.54 -17.21 23.96
CA GLU A 9 26.26 -15.76 23.96
C GLU A 9 25.34 -15.36 22.80
N ALA A 10 25.46 -15.98 21.63
CA ALA A 10 24.57 -15.75 20.49
C ALA A 10 23.16 -16.37 20.68
N GLU A 11 23.05 -17.51 21.34
CA GLU A 11 21.77 -18.09 21.75
C GLU A 11 21.10 -17.26 22.86
N MET A 12 21.85 -16.81 23.84
CA MET A 12 21.36 -15.95 24.93
C MET A 12 20.97 -14.55 24.42
N GLN A 13 21.70 -14.00 23.43
CA GLN A 13 21.27 -12.76 22.73
C GLN A 13 20.03 -12.98 21.85
N LYS A 14 19.85 -14.14 21.25
CA LYS A 14 18.62 -14.50 20.54
C LYS A 14 17.43 -14.71 21.48
N GLU A 15 17.66 -15.17 22.69
CA GLU A 15 16.61 -15.32 23.72
C GLU A 15 16.22 -13.95 24.33
N ILE A 16 17.17 -13.01 24.44
CA ILE A 16 16.93 -11.63 24.92
C ILE A 16 16.25 -10.76 23.82
N LEU A 17 16.35 -11.14 22.54
CA LEU A 17 15.72 -10.48 21.39
C LEU A 17 14.43 -11.19 20.90
N LYS A 18 13.97 -12.25 21.57
CA LYS A 18 12.60 -12.71 21.39
C LYS A 18 11.69 -11.71 22.06
N GLU A 19 10.91 -11.01 21.29
CA GLU A 19 9.77 -10.28 21.81
C GLU A 19 8.94 -11.23 22.68
N PRO A 20 8.63 -10.88 23.92
CA PRO A 20 7.84 -11.72 24.79
C PRO A 20 6.46 -11.91 24.18
N THR A 21 6.19 -13.04 23.58
CA THR A 21 4.85 -13.39 23.13
C THR A 21 4.05 -13.85 24.33
N TYR A 22 3.18 -13.01 24.86
CA TYR A 22 2.30 -13.30 25.99
C TYR A 22 1.14 -14.25 25.63
N VAL A 23 1.03 -14.64 24.37
CA VAL A 23 -0.06 -15.46 23.84
C VAL A 23 -0.24 -16.78 24.62
N GLU A 24 0.84 -17.52 24.92
CA GLU A 24 0.75 -18.79 25.69
C GLU A 24 0.28 -18.57 27.14
N GLU A 25 0.68 -17.45 27.76
CA GLU A 25 0.25 -17.07 29.10
C GLU A 25 -1.23 -16.71 29.11
N LEU A 26 -1.68 -15.90 28.14
CA LEU A 26 -3.07 -15.51 27.93
C LEU A 26 -3.96 -16.71 27.64
N LEU A 27 -3.55 -17.63 26.76
CA LEU A 27 -4.29 -18.88 26.49
C LEU A 27 -4.47 -19.73 27.76
N THR A 28 -3.42 -19.80 28.59
CA THR A 28 -3.50 -20.52 29.87
C THR A 28 -4.47 -19.82 30.82
N LEU A 29 -4.45 -18.49 30.87
CA LEU A 29 -5.35 -17.68 31.67
C LEU A 29 -6.82 -17.86 31.22
N PHE A 30 -7.10 -17.75 29.92
CA PHE A 30 -8.46 -17.89 29.36
C PHE A 30 -9.05 -19.32 29.53
N ARG A 31 -8.20 -20.34 29.49
CA ARG A 31 -8.62 -21.74 29.72
C ARG A 31 -8.75 -22.09 31.20
N SER A 32 -8.34 -21.22 32.10
CA SER A 32 -8.52 -21.39 33.53
C SER A 32 -9.88 -20.87 33.99
N ASN A 33 -10.36 -21.34 35.14
CA ASN A 33 -11.69 -20.99 35.63
C ASN A 33 -11.60 -19.76 36.56
N HIS A 34 -11.64 -18.56 35.98
CA HIS A 34 -11.65 -17.29 36.70
C HIS A 34 -13.03 -16.64 36.68
N GLY A 35 -13.34 -15.86 37.74
CA GLY A 35 -14.51 -14.96 37.72
C GLY A 35 -14.24 -13.72 36.85
N LYS A 36 -15.29 -13.00 36.44
CA LYS A 36 -15.17 -11.80 35.58
C LYS A 36 -14.18 -10.78 36.11
N GLU A 37 -14.32 -10.33 37.37
CA GLU A 37 -13.44 -9.32 37.99
C GLU A 37 -11.99 -9.77 38.06
N GLU A 38 -11.74 -11.06 38.44
CA GLU A 38 -10.39 -11.62 38.52
C GLU A 38 -9.73 -11.74 37.14
N LEU A 39 -10.50 -12.08 36.10
CA LEU A 39 -10.01 -12.15 34.73
C LEU A 39 -9.62 -10.77 34.23
N LEU A 40 -10.51 -9.78 34.32
CA LEU A 40 -10.25 -8.40 33.89
C LEU A 40 -9.03 -7.79 34.60
N GLU A 41 -8.88 -8.00 35.92
CA GLU A 41 -7.69 -7.54 36.65
C GLU A 41 -6.39 -8.16 36.13
N LYS A 42 -6.42 -9.43 35.67
CA LYS A 42 -5.23 -10.10 35.17
C LYS A 42 -4.88 -9.73 33.75
N ILE A 43 -5.86 -9.49 32.89
CA ILE A 43 -5.62 -9.15 31.48
C ILE A 43 -5.31 -7.67 31.28
N SER A 44 -5.66 -6.80 32.25
CA SER A 44 -5.37 -5.35 32.17
C SER A 44 -3.85 -5.02 32.14
N ASP A 45 -2.98 -5.97 32.45
CA ASP A 45 -1.53 -5.81 32.34
C ASP A 45 -1.00 -6.13 30.93
N TYR A 46 -1.84 -6.68 30.02
CA TYR A 46 -1.49 -7.04 28.66
C TYR A 46 -2.08 -6.02 27.66
N HIS A 47 -1.42 -5.85 26.54
CA HIS A 47 -1.92 -5.03 25.45
C HIS A 47 -3.06 -5.77 24.72
N GLU A 48 -4.04 -5.01 24.20
CA GLU A 48 -5.21 -5.54 23.50
C GLU A 48 -4.81 -6.36 22.27
N SER A 49 -3.76 -5.97 21.57
CA SER A 49 -3.16 -6.72 20.46
C SER A 49 -2.68 -8.12 20.87
N ASP A 50 -1.98 -8.26 22.04
CA ASP A 50 -1.57 -9.58 22.54
C ASP A 50 -2.79 -10.46 22.88
N ILE A 51 -3.87 -9.83 23.35
CA ILE A 51 -5.13 -10.51 23.66
C ILE A 51 -5.82 -10.97 22.38
N ALA A 52 -5.84 -10.13 21.34
CA ALA A 52 -6.36 -10.48 20.00
C ALA A 52 -5.60 -11.68 19.43
N ASP A 53 -4.27 -11.66 19.41
CA ASP A 53 -3.42 -12.77 18.96
C ASP A 53 -3.70 -14.08 19.74
N ALA A 54 -3.99 -13.98 21.04
CA ALA A 54 -4.37 -15.15 21.82
C ALA A 54 -5.78 -15.66 21.45
N MET A 55 -6.72 -14.76 21.14
CA MET A 55 -8.09 -15.12 20.71
C MET A 55 -8.10 -15.80 19.35
N GLU A 56 -7.21 -15.46 18.43
CA GLU A 56 -7.05 -16.14 17.14
C GLU A 56 -6.71 -17.63 17.30
N GLN A 57 -5.93 -17.98 18.34
CA GLN A 57 -5.57 -19.37 18.63
C GLN A 57 -6.63 -20.14 19.43
N MET A 58 -7.76 -19.49 19.75
CA MET A 58 -8.87 -20.13 20.45
C MET A 58 -9.91 -20.68 19.47
N THR A 59 -10.56 -21.77 19.86
CA THR A 59 -11.73 -22.26 19.12
C THR A 59 -12.95 -21.34 19.34
N PRO A 60 -13.92 -21.32 18.41
CA PRO A 60 -15.16 -20.57 18.58
C PRO A 60 -15.91 -20.89 19.89
N GLU A 61 -15.85 -22.12 20.36
CA GLU A 61 -16.46 -22.54 21.62
C GLU A 61 -15.73 -21.99 22.86
N GLU A 62 -14.43 -21.75 22.76
CA GLU A 62 -13.64 -21.09 23.81
C GLU A 62 -13.96 -19.61 23.84
N ARG A 63 -13.94 -18.91 22.70
CA ARG A 63 -14.26 -17.48 22.58
C ARG A 63 -15.68 -17.16 23.07
N LYS A 64 -16.68 -17.97 22.68
CA LYS A 64 -18.07 -17.81 23.17
C LYS A 64 -18.23 -17.87 24.69
N LYS A 65 -17.32 -18.52 25.40
CA LYS A 65 -17.32 -18.53 26.87
C LYS A 65 -16.62 -17.31 27.44
N LEU A 66 -15.69 -16.72 26.67
CA LEU A 66 -14.90 -15.58 27.08
C LEU A 66 -15.69 -14.26 26.93
N TYR A 67 -16.44 -14.09 25.86
CA TYR A 67 -17.19 -12.84 25.58
C TYR A 67 -18.03 -12.32 26.76
N PRO A 68 -18.83 -13.14 27.47
CA PRO A 68 -19.60 -12.63 28.62
C PRO A 68 -18.75 -12.22 29.82
N LEU A 69 -17.50 -12.66 29.88
CA LEU A 69 -16.54 -12.31 30.94
C LEU A 69 -15.84 -10.98 30.63
N LEU A 70 -15.54 -10.71 29.39
CA LEU A 70 -14.90 -9.47 28.96
C LEU A 70 -15.88 -8.27 29.05
N GLY A 71 -17.02 -8.37 28.44
CA GLY A 71 -18.01 -7.27 28.30
C GLY A 71 -17.87 -6.56 26.95
N GLU A 72 -18.86 -5.76 26.58
CA GLU A 72 -18.97 -5.15 25.26
C GLU A 72 -17.80 -4.20 24.97
N GLU A 73 -17.48 -3.27 25.88
CA GLU A 73 -16.39 -2.28 25.77
C GLU A 73 -15.02 -2.95 25.53
N TYR A 74 -14.65 -3.93 26.36
CA TYR A 74 -13.36 -4.61 26.22
C TYR A 74 -13.27 -5.50 24.98
N ILE A 75 -14.40 -6.05 24.51
CA ILE A 75 -14.46 -6.77 23.25
C ILE A 75 -14.26 -5.80 22.08
N ALA A 76 -14.85 -4.62 22.12
CA ALA A 76 -14.69 -3.58 21.09
C ALA A 76 -13.21 -3.22 20.93
N GLU A 77 -12.52 -2.87 22.04
CA GLU A 77 -11.09 -2.58 22.05
C GLU A 77 -10.23 -3.72 21.47
N ILE A 78 -10.51 -4.98 21.81
CA ILE A 78 -9.74 -6.13 21.28
C ILE A 78 -10.01 -6.32 19.80
N LEU A 79 -11.26 -6.17 19.35
CA LEU A 79 -11.63 -6.41 17.95
C LEU A 79 -11.06 -5.36 16.98
N SER A 80 -10.67 -4.19 17.45
CA SER A 80 -9.93 -3.19 16.66
C SER A 80 -8.50 -3.64 16.29
N TYR A 81 -8.00 -4.71 16.92
CA TYR A 81 -6.66 -5.27 16.66
C TYR A 81 -6.69 -6.62 15.91
N THR A 82 -7.81 -7.05 15.33
CA THR A 82 -7.88 -8.32 14.58
C THR A 82 -8.58 -8.17 13.24
N GLU A 83 -8.02 -8.77 12.20
CA GLU A 83 -8.63 -8.85 10.87
C GLU A 83 -9.90 -9.73 10.87
N ASP A 84 -10.02 -10.67 11.82
CA ASP A 84 -11.13 -11.61 11.96
C ASP A 84 -12.34 -11.04 12.72
N ALA A 85 -12.36 -9.74 13.06
CA ALA A 85 -13.39 -9.11 13.87
C ALA A 85 -14.83 -9.41 13.38
N ALA A 86 -15.04 -9.35 12.06
CA ALA A 86 -16.33 -9.65 11.44
C ALA A 86 -16.77 -11.13 11.66
N GLU A 87 -15.82 -12.07 11.67
CA GLU A 87 -16.10 -13.49 11.96
C GLU A 87 -16.45 -13.68 13.45
N TYR A 88 -15.72 -13.04 14.35
CA TYR A 88 -15.95 -13.13 15.80
C TYR A 88 -17.30 -12.51 16.20
N LEU A 89 -17.72 -11.42 15.56
CA LEU A 89 -19.06 -10.86 15.77
C LEU A 89 -20.19 -11.78 15.33
N GLN A 90 -19.98 -12.65 14.34
CA GLN A 90 -20.95 -13.66 13.95
C GLN A 90 -21.07 -14.82 14.96
N GLU A 91 -20.11 -14.97 15.87
CA GLU A 91 -20.16 -15.96 16.95
C GLU A 91 -21.13 -15.58 18.08
N ILE A 92 -21.49 -14.30 18.20
CA ILE A 92 -22.42 -13.75 19.20
C ILE A 92 -23.77 -13.40 18.57
N ASN A 93 -24.78 -13.12 19.37
CA ASN A 93 -26.08 -12.72 18.81
C ASN A 93 -26.05 -11.29 18.28
N LEU A 94 -26.93 -10.98 17.35
CA LEU A 94 -26.96 -9.72 16.61
C LEU A 94 -27.10 -8.48 17.54
N GLU A 95 -27.87 -8.58 18.61
CA GLU A 95 -28.05 -7.48 19.56
C GLU A 95 -26.77 -7.18 20.36
N ASN A 96 -26.01 -8.23 20.71
CA ASN A 96 -24.73 -8.05 21.38
C ASN A 96 -23.65 -7.55 20.39
N ALA A 97 -23.66 -8.02 19.15
CA ALA A 97 -22.78 -7.54 18.11
C ALA A 97 -22.99 -6.03 17.87
N ALA A 98 -24.24 -5.58 17.78
CA ALA A 98 -24.54 -4.16 17.64
C ALA A 98 -24.03 -3.33 18.84
N ARG A 99 -24.15 -3.85 20.07
CA ARG A 99 -23.61 -3.15 21.24
C ARG A 99 -22.08 -3.09 21.24
N VAL A 100 -21.41 -4.16 20.84
CA VAL A 100 -19.94 -4.14 20.69
C VAL A 100 -19.52 -3.09 19.66
N ILE A 101 -20.19 -3.05 18.50
CA ILE A 101 -19.89 -2.06 17.45
C ILE A 101 -20.20 -0.63 17.92
N SER A 102 -21.23 -0.43 18.76
CA SER A 102 -21.53 0.91 19.32
C SER A 102 -20.45 1.41 20.29
N GLU A 103 -19.65 0.52 20.88
CA GLU A 103 -18.52 0.86 21.76
C GLU A 103 -17.18 1.00 21.00
N MET A 104 -17.13 0.66 19.71
CA MET A 104 -15.93 0.81 18.87
C MET A 104 -15.75 2.26 18.42
N ASP A 105 -14.51 2.63 18.10
CA ASP A 105 -14.27 3.85 17.34
C ASP A 105 -14.98 3.75 15.98
N SER A 106 -15.41 4.89 15.45
CA SER A 106 -16.34 4.90 14.31
C SER A 106 -15.73 4.41 13.00
N ASP A 107 -14.44 4.57 12.80
CA ASP A 107 -13.64 4.01 11.72
C ASP A 107 -13.51 2.49 11.84
N ASP A 108 -13.07 1.97 13.00
CA ASP A 108 -13.01 0.53 13.28
C ASP A 108 -14.38 -0.14 13.11
N ALA A 109 -15.45 0.51 13.60
CA ALA A 109 -16.81 0.03 13.43
C ALA A 109 -17.21 -0.11 11.96
N VAL A 110 -16.80 0.83 11.10
CA VAL A 110 -17.04 0.79 9.66
C VAL A 110 -16.24 -0.32 9.00
N ASP A 111 -14.94 -0.45 9.30
CA ASP A 111 -14.08 -1.48 8.73
C ASP A 111 -14.60 -2.89 9.05
N VAL A 112 -15.07 -3.13 10.27
CA VAL A 112 -15.71 -4.40 10.64
C VAL A 112 -17.02 -4.61 9.89
N LEU A 113 -17.86 -3.57 9.76
CA LEU A 113 -19.15 -3.65 9.06
C LEU A 113 -18.98 -3.89 7.55
N GLU A 114 -17.89 -3.43 6.94
CA GLU A 114 -17.61 -3.66 5.52
C GLU A 114 -17.27 -5.11 5.21
N ASN A 115 -16.69 -5.81 6.16
CA ASN A 115 -16.36 -7.23 6.06
C ASN A 115 -17.57 -8.17 6.33
N LEU A 116 -18.76 -7.63 6.65
CA LEU A 116 -19.98 -8.38 6.82
C LEU A 116 -20.81 -8.47 5.53
N ASP A 117 -21.68 -9.48 5.43
CA ASP A 117 -22.67 -9.53 4.35
C ASP A 117 -23.70 -8.40 4.46
N ALA A 118 -24.22 -7.92 3.33
CA ALA A 118 -25.09 -6.75 3.24
C ALA A 118 -26.37 -6.82 4.10
N ASP A 119 -26.92 -8.01 4.33
CA ASP A 119 -28.13 -8.20 5.16
C ASP A 119 -27.77 -8.05 6.65
N THR A 120 -26.68 -8.68 7.08
CA THR A 120 -26.15 -8.58 8.45
C THR A 120 -25.72 -7.15 8.76
N LYS A 121 -24.94 -6.50 7.88
CA LYS A 121 -24.53 -5.10 7.99
C LYS A 121 -25.74 -4.19 8.23
N THR A 122 -26.76 -4.26 7.38
CA THR A 122 -27.94 -3.41 7.50
C THR A 122 -28.67 -3.62 8.84
N ARG A 123 -28.81 -4.87 9.27
CA ARG A 123 -29.49 -5.22 10.53
C ARG A 123 -28.72 -4.78 11.76
N ILE A 124 -27.41 -4.81 11.73
CA ILE A 124 -26.56 -4.31 12.82
C ILE A 124 -26.67 -2.79 12.89
N VAL A 125 -26.50 -2.08 11.76
CA VAL A 125 -26.62 -0.60 11.72
C VAL A 125 -27.97 -0.13 12.25
N ASP A 126 -29.08 -0.83 11.96
CA ASP A 126 -30.40 -0.51 12.51
C ASP A 126 -30.56 -0.78 14.02
N LEU A 127 -29.60 -1.47 14.65
CA LEU A 127 -29.57 -1.81 16.07
C LEU A 127 -28.53 -1.02 16.87
N LEU A 128 -27.67 -0.23 16.21
CA LEU A 128 -26.72 0.66 16.89
C LEU A 128 -27.47 1.69 17.74
N ASP A 129 -26.77 2.25 18.71
CA ASP A 129 -27.31 3.41 19.41
C ASP A 129 -27.34 4.68 18.51
N ASP A 130 -28.08 5.71 18.92
CA ASP A 130 -28.36 6.89 18.09
C ASP A 130 -27.07 7.64 17.65
N ASP A 131 -26.03 7.66 18.48
CA ASP A 131 -24.77 8.38 18.21
C ASP A 131 -23.89 7.53 17.28
N ALA A 132 -23.66 6.25 17.58
CA ALA A 132 -22.90 5.34 16.75
C ALA A 132 -23.56 5.16 15.35
N GLU A 133 -24.90 5.05 15.27
CA GLU A 133 -25.63 4.99 14.00
C GLU A 133 -25.34 6.20 13.12
N LYS A 134 -25.35 7.39 13.71
CA LYS A 134 -25.09 8.65 13.00
C LYS A 134 -23.67 8.72 12.47
N ASP A 135 -22.68 8.34 13.29
CA ASP A 135 -21.27 8.43 12.96
C ASP A 135 -20.87 7.39 11.92
N VAL A 136 -21.30 6.13 12.08
CA VAL A 136 -21.13 5.07 11.06
C VAL A 136 -21.77 5.48 9.73
N LYS A 137 -23.00 6.03 9.72
CA LYS A 137 -23.65 6.49 8.49
C LYS A 137 -22.94 7.67 7.85
N LEU A 138 -22.34 8.55 8.63
CA LEU A 138 -21.52 9.65 8.12
C LEU A 138 -20.32 9.10 7.35
N ILE A 139 -19.54 8.19 7.95
CA ILE A 139 -18.35 7.61 7.34
C ILE A 139 -18.72 6.79 6.10
N LEU A 140 -19.72 5.93 6.18
CA LEU A 140 -20.25 5.13 5.06
C LEU A 140 -20.84 5.96 3.90
N SER A 141 -20.99 7.28 4.05
CA SER A 141 -21.44 8.16 2.98
C SER A 141 -20.34 8.59 2.02
N TYR A 142 -19.07 8.37 2.38
CA TYR A 142 -17.90 8.63 1.54
C TYR A 142 -17.55 7.41 0.69
N GLU A 143 -16.83 7.63 -0.40
CA GLU A 143 -16.27 6.55 -1.21
C GLU A 143 -15.00 5.98 -0.52
N ASP A 144 -14.70 4.70 -0.70
CA ASP A 144 -13.59 4.00 -0.02
C ASP A 144 -12.22 4.64 -0.26
N ASP A 145 -12.04 5.37 -1.36
CA ASP A 145 -10.82 6.09 -1.71
C ASP A 145 -10.81 7.58 -1.25
N GLU A 146 -11.85 8.03 -0.53
CA GLU A 146 -11.93 9.36 0.07
C GLU A 146 -11.48 9.35 1.52
N ILE A 147 -10.79 10.41 1.96
CA ILE A 147 -10.27 10.49 3.34
C ILE A 147 -11.37 10.44 4.42
N GLY A 148 -12.59 10.86 4.05
CA GLY A 148 -13.76 10.79 4.93
C GLY A 148 -14.18 9.37 5.31
N SER A 149 -13.78 8.34 4.53
CA SER A 149 -14.04 6.94 4.86
C SER A 149 -13.11 6.37 5.93
N LYS A 150 -11.97 7.03 6.18
CA LYS A 150 -10.94 6.61 7.14
C LYS A 150 -10.86 7.52 8.37
N MET A 151 -11.84 8.41 8.59
CA MET A 151 -11.85 9.31 9.73
C MET A 151 -12.56 8.71 10.94
N THR A 152 -12.05 8.99 12.13
CA THR A 152 -12.79 8.74 13.37
C THR A 152 -13.51 9.99 13.85
N THR A 153 -14.66 9.82 14.54
CA THR A 153 -15.38 10.90 15.21
C THR A 153 -14.93 11.09 16.66
N ASN A 154 -13.97 10.31 17.11
CA ASN A 154 -13.37 10.37 18.45
C ASN A 154 -12.33 11.50 18.52
N PHE A 155 -12.73 12.71 18.90
CA PHE A 155 -11.84 13.87 19.03
C PHE A 155 -12.37 14.94 20.00
N ILE A 156 -11.46 15.79 20.49
CA ILE A 156 -11.79 16.90 21.39
C ILE A 156 -11.95 18.21 20.62
N VAL A 157 -13.06 18.90 20.83
CA VAL A 157 -13.31 20.22 20.25
C VAL A 157 -13.68 21.25 21.32
N ILE A 158 -13.09 22.45 21.25
CA ILE A 158 -13.38 23.56 22.14
C ILE A 158 -13.65 24.85 21.36
N GLY A 159 -14.41 25.77 21.99
CA GLY A 159 -14.66 27.08 21.40
C GLY A 159 -13.50 28.06 21.62
N LYS A 160 -13.17 28.85 20.61
CA LYS A 160 -12.13 29.88 20.63
C LYS A 160 -12.26 30.91 21.77
N ASN A 161 -13.49 31.22 22.17
CA ASN A 161 -13.77 32.29 23.14
C ASN A 161 -13.60 31.86 24.61
N LEU A 162 -13.09 30.67 24.87
CA LEU A 162 -12.86 30.17 26.22
C LEU A 162 -11.55 30.74 26.80
N ASN A 163 -11.48 30.84 28.13
CA ASN A 163 -10.21 31.02 28.82
C ASN A 163 -9.57 29.66 29.16
N ILE A 164 -8.28 29.66 29.56
CA ILE A 164 -7.50 28.43 29.85
C ILE A 164 -8.25 27.48 30.78
N ARG A 165 -8.84 28.01 31.87
CA ARG A 165 -9.56 27.21 32.85
C ARG A 165 -10.83 26.58 32.28
N GLN A 166 -11.56 27.31 31.46
CA GLN A 166 -12.76 26.81 30.77
C GLN A 166 -12.39 25.77 29.72
N ALA A 167 -11.32 26.00 28.92
CA ALA A 167 -10.82 25.06 27.95
C ALA A 167 -10.38 23.73 28.60
N THR A 168 -9.63 23.82 29.72
CA THR A 168 -9.25 22.63 30.49
C THR A 168 -10.45 21.87 31.05
N HIS A 169 -11.49 22.59 31.51
CA HIS A 169 -12.70 21.95 32.04
C HIS A 169 -13.46 21.23 30.90
N GLU A 170 -13.55 21.86 29.76
CA GLU A 170 -14.21 21.29 28.59
C GLU A 170 -13.46 20.05 28.06
N LEU A 171 -12.11 20.12 28.02
CA LEU A 171 -11.27 18.96 27.73
C LEU A 171 -11.56 17.79 28.68
N ILE A 172 -11.52 18.03 30.01
CA ILE A 172 -11.75 16.96 31.00
C ILE A 172 -13.15 16.34 30.84
N ARG A 173 -14.16 17.17 30.48
CA ARG A 173 -15.51 16.68 30.24
C ARG A 173 -15.58 15.73 29.05
N GLN A 174 -14.90 16.06 27.95
CA GLN A 174 -14.92 15.28 26.74
C GLN A 174 -13.97 14.07 26.79
N ALA A 175 -12.85 14.16 27.52
CA ALA A 175 -11.87 13.08 27.66
C ALA A 175 -12.38 11.84 28.41
N GLY A 176 -13.59 11.84 28.95
CA GLY A 176 -14.24 10.65 29.50
C GLY A 176 -14.97 9.82 28.46
N GLU A 177 -15.13 10.35 27.25
CA GLU A 177 -15.86 9.74 26.14
C GLU A 177 -15.00 9.70 24.85
N ASN A 178 -13.77 10.22 24.90
CA ASN A 178 -12.87 10.31 23.76
C ASN A 178 -11.43 10.02 24.19
N ASP A 179 -10.77 9.11 23.48
CA ASP A 179 -9.38 8.71 23.76
C ASP A 179 -8.36 9.53 22.98
N ASN A 180 -8.74 10.08 21.83
CA ASN A 180 -7.89 10.92 21.00
C ASN A 180 -7.82 12.36 21.53
N ILE A 181 -7.05 12.55 22.61
CA ILE A 181 -6.96 13.79 23.39
C ILE A 181 -5.66 14.58 23.15
N SER A 182 -4.68 14.02 22.45
CA SER A 182 -3.35 14.65 22.25
C SER A 182 -3.45 15.99 21.54
N THR A 183 -4.39 16.11 20.60
CA THR A 183 -4.69 17.34 19.85
C THR A 183 -6.09 17.81 20.17
N ILE A 184 -6.21 19.08 20.55
CA ILE A 184 -7.48 19.73 20.89
C ILE A 184 -7.83 20.70 19.78
N TYR A 185 -8.93 20.46 19.08
CA TYR A 185 -9.36 21.32 17.97
C TYR A 185 -10.16 22.51 18.46
N VAL A 186 -9.97 23.64 17.80
CA VAL A 186 -10.61 24.90 18.16
C VAL A 186 -11.53 25.35 17.04
N VAL A 187 -12.76 25.69 17.40
CA VAL A 187 -13.77 26.23 16.47
C VAL A 187 -14.15 27.66 16.82
N ASP A 188 -14.55 28.41 15.79
CA ASP A 188 -15.08 29.77 15.97
C ASP A 188 -16.56 29.79 16.37
N GLU A 189 -17.17 30.98 16.40
CA GLU A 189 -18.59 31.20 16.78
C GLU A 189 -19.58 30.58 15.78
N ASN A 190 -19.12 30.23 14.55
CA ASN A 190 -19.91 29.60 13.50
C ASN A 190 -19.66 28.08 13.41
N GLU A 191 -18.98 27.50 14.40
CA GLU A 191 -18.52 26.09 14.41
C GLU A 191 -17.56 25.75 13.26
N GLN A 192 -16.87 26.77 12.70
CA GLN A 192 -15.84 26.53 11.69
C GLN A 192 -14.48 26.28 12.33
N TYR A 193 -13.69 25.40 11.73
CA TYR A 193 -12.34 25.11 12.19
C TYR A 193 -11.48 26.37 12.22
N TYR A 194 -10.84 26.63 13.35
CA TYR A 194 -9.99 27.79 13.56
C TYR A 194 -8.50 27.43 13.74
N GLY A 195 -8.21 26.30 14.37
CA GLY A 195 -6.85 25.84 14.65
C GLY A 195 -6.85 24.68 15.66
N ALA A 196 -5.67 24.34 16.15
CA ALA A 196 -5.49 23.28 17.14
C ALA A 196 -4.57 23.70 18.27
N ILE A 197 -4.65 23.01 19.40
CA ILE A 197 -3.81 23.17 20.59
C ILE A 197 -3.26 21.80 20.94
N ASP A 198 -1.95 21.71 21.15
CA ASP A 198 -1.33 20.54 21.75
C ASP A 198 -1.75 20.39 23.23
N LEU A 199 -2.18 19.22 23.65
CA LEU A 199 -2.56 18.91 25.03
C LEU A 199 -1.47 19.35 26.02
N LYS A 200 -0.21 19.12 25.69
CA LYS A 200 0.92 19.51 26.52
C LYS A 200 0.95 21.03 26.76
N ASP A 201 0.66 21.84 25.73
CA ASP A 201 0.67 23.29 25.85
C ASP A 201 -0.49 23.78 26.73
N LEU A 202 -1.65 23.15 26.63
CA LEU A 202 -2.78 23.47 27.54
C LEU A 202 -2.48 23.04 28.99
N ILE A 203 -1.83 21.88 29.21
CA ILE A 203 -1.45 21.41 30.56
C ILE A 203 -0.45 22.36 31.25
N VAL A 204 0.52 22.92 30.52
CA VAL A 204 1.55 23.81 31.09
C VAL A 204 1.09 25.27 31.16
N ALA A 205 -0.02 25.61 30.52
CA ALA A 205 -0.57 26.98 30.50
C ALA A 205 -0.95 27.48 31.90
N ARG A 206 -0.93 28.78 32.05
CA ARG A 206 -1.33 29.45 33.31
C ARG A 206 -2.64 30.17 33.10
N ASP A 207 -3.48 30.23 34.15
CA ASP A 207 -4.82 30.83 34.13
C ASP A 207 -4.86 32.29 33.60
N TYR A 208 -3.73 33.03 33.68
CA TYR A 208 -3.64 34.40 33.21
C TYR A 208 -3.19 34.53 31.75
N GLN A 209 -2.86 33.43 31.09
CA GLN A 209 -2.50 33.45 29.68
C GLN A 209 -3.76 33.50 28.81
N ASP A 210 -3.62 34.06 27.61
CA ASP A 210 -4.66 34.09 26.63
C ASP A 210 -4.64 32.77 25.84
N LEU A 211 -5.78 32.14 25.67
CA LEU A 211 -5.91 30.89 24.91
C LEU A 211 -5.47 31.07 23.45
N ASP A 212 -5.73 32.24 22.86
CA ASP A 212 -5.32 32.56 21.49
C ASP A 212 -3.80 32.37 21.24
N ASN A 213 -2.97 32.53 22.28
CA ASN A 213 -1.53 32.33 22.17
C ASN A 213 -1.10 30.85 22.10
N LEU A 214 -1.98 29.93 22.42
CA LEU A 214 -1.75 28.50 22.36
C LEU A 214 -2.27 27.90 21.05
N ILE A 215 -3.17 28.60 20.36
CA ILE A 215 -3.82 28.09 19.16
C ILE A 215 -2.88 28.20 17.97
N SER A 216 -2.53 27.05 17.37
CA SER A 216 -1.86 26.96 16.09
C SER A 216 -2.88 27.10 14.95
N THR A 217 -2.96 28.28 14.34
CA THR A 217 -3.87 28.52 13.21
C THR A 217 -3.32 28.02 11.87
N SER A 218 -2.08 27.56 11.84
CA SER A 218 -1.43 26.94 10.69
C SER A 218 -1.38 25.40 10.78
N TYR A 219 -2.10 24.82 11.74
CA TYR A 219 -2.19 23.37 11.88
C TYR A 219 -2.81 22.76 10.63
N PRO A 220 -2.28 21.61 10.13
CA PRO A 220 -2.78 21.01 8.89
C PRO A 220 -4.23 20.54 9.00
N TYR A 221 -4.89 20.43 7.86
CA TYR A 221 -6.22 19.86 7.73
C TYR A 221 -6.41 19.25 6.34
N VAL A 222 -7.41 18.39 6.20
CA VAL A 222 -7.84 17.78 4.93
C VAL A 222 -9.33 17.92 4.72
N GLY A 223 -9.79 17.91 3.48
CA GLY A 223 -11.21 17.88 3.14
C GLY A 223 -11.71 16.43 3.05
N ALA A 224 -12.93 16.15 3.53
CA ALA A 224 -13.48 14.80 3.58
C ALA A 224 -13.56 14.10 2.21
N HIS A 225 -13.72 14.85 1.12
CA HIS A 225 -13.75 14.32 -0.26
C HIS A 225 -12.37 14.33 -0.96
N GLU A 226 -11.29 14.65 -0.25
CA GLU A 226 -9.95 14.48 -0.83
C GLU A 226 -9.64 12.99 -0.98
N LYS A 227 -9.00 12.62 -2.09
CA LYS A 227 -8.59 11.22 -2.30
C LYS A 227 -7.39 10.87 -1.42
N ILE A 228 -7.40 9.68 -0.82
CA ILE A 228 -6.34 9.19 0.05
C ILE A 228 -4.99 9.27 -0.67
N SER A 229 -4.89 8.76 -1.90
CA SER A 229 -3.68 8.79 -2.73
C SER A 229 -3.13 10.19 -3.04
N GLU A 230 -3.97 11.24 -3.00
CA GLU A 230 -3.54 12.63 -3.25
C GLU A 230 -3.07 13.36 -1.98
N CYS A 231 -3.55 12.97 -0.80
CA CYS A 231 -3.27 13.67 0.46
C CYS A 231 -2.31 12.91 1.40
N ILE A 232 -2.14 11.60 1.23
CA ILE A 232 -1.41 10.74 2.16
C ILE A 232 0.05 11.16 2.36
N GLU A 233 0.77 11.57 1.29
CA GLU A 233 2.13 12.10 1.41
C GLU A 233 2.19 13.39 2.26
N ARG A 234 1.22 14.28 2.04
CA ARG A 234 1.11 15.52 2.79
C ARG A 234 0.82 15.24 4.27
N LEU A 235 -0.06 14.29 4.58
CA LEU A 235 -0.38 13.88 5.93
C LEU A 235 0.83 13.29 6.65
N LYS A 236 1.54 12.38 6.00
CA LYS A 236 2.76 11.75 6.49
C LYS A 236 3.88 12.77 6.80
N ASP A 237 4.02 13.82 5.97
CA ASP A 237 5.06 14.84 6.14
C ASP A 237 4.82 15.73 7.37
N TYR A 238 3.57 15.92 7.79
CA TYR A 238 3.26 16.70 8.99
C TYR A 238 3.63 15.97 10.27
N ALA A 239 3.54 14.63 10.31
CA ALA A 239 3.86 13.79 11.46
C ALA A 239 3.14 14.23 12.76
N GLU A 240 1.89 14.66 12.65
CA GLU A 240 1.02 15.03 13.75
C GLU A 240 0.28 13.81 14.32
N ASP A 241 -0.11 13.84 15.58
CA ASP A 241 -0.84 12.72 16.23
C ASP A 241 -2.21 12.49 15.58
N SER A 242 -2.89 13.57 15.19
CA SER A 242 -4.13 13.52 14.42
C SER A 242 -4.32 14.79 13.58
N ILE A 243 -5.08 14.71 12.49
CA ILE A 243 -5.33 15.81 11.55
C ILE A 243 -6.84 15.92 11.32
N PRO A 244 -7.45 17.14 11.43
CA PRO A 244 -8.89 17.29 11.30
C PRO A 244 -9.35 17.17 9.85
N VAL A 245 -10.44 16.45 9.66
CA VAL A 245 -11.16 16.26 8.40
C VAL A 245 -12.32 17.25 8.35
N LEU A 246 -12.34 18.09 7.32
CA LEU A 246 -13.29 19.20 7.21
C LEU A 246 -14.33 18.97 6.12
N SER A 247 -15.55 19.45 6.39
CA SER A 247 -16.60 19.59 5.38
C SER A 247 -16.29 20.72 4.40
N GLU A 248 -17.05 20.83 3.30
CA GLU A 248 -16.97 21.95 2.35
C GLU A 248 -17.24 23.32 3.01
N GLU A 249 -18.02 23.35 4.09
CA GLU A 249 -18.30 24.57 4.87
C GLU A 249 -17.20 24.90 5.90
N GLY A 250 -16.17 24.04 6.04
CA GLY A 250 -15.07 24.23 6.97
C GLY A 250 -15.38 23.80 8.42
N LYS A 251 -16.41 22.96 8.63
CA LYS A 251 -16.68 22.32 9.92
C LYS A 251 -15.88 21.04 10.07
N ILE A 252 -15.47 20.73 11.30
CA ILE A 252 -14.82 19.46 11.61
C ILE A 252 -15.87 18.35 11.57
N LEU A 253 -15.61 17.33 10.77
CA LEU A 253 -16.44 16.13 10.66
C LEU A 253 -15.89 14.99 11.51
N GLY A 254 -14.58 14.86 11.53
CA GLY A 254 -13.82 13.85 12.22
C GLY A 254 -12.33 14.20 12.20
N VAL A 255 -11.52 13.26 12.58
CA VAL A 255 -10.06 13.36 12.50
C VAL A 255 -9.49 12.08 11.89
N ILE A 256 -8.32 12.17 11.29
CA ILE A 256 -7.52 11.01 10.90
C ILE A 256 -6.31 10.95 11.84
N THR A 257 -6.09 9.83 12.49
CA THR A 257 -4.99 9.67 13.44
C THR A 257 -3.69 9.28 12.74
N ALA A 258 -2.58 9.35 13.46
CA ALA A 258 -1.29 8.87 12.94
C ALA A 258 -1.34 7.37 12.62
N TYR A 259 -2.13 6.58 13.35
CA TYR A 259 -2.33 5.17 13.11
C TYR A 259 -3.04 4.93 11.77
N ASP A 260 -4.18 5.57 11.55
CA ASP A 260 -4.97 5.46 10.31
C ASP A 260 -4.16 5.91 9.08
N ILE A 261 -3.30 6.94 9.26
CA ILE A 261 -2.37 7.38 8.20
C ILE A 261 -1.37 6.27 7.86
N VAL A 262 -0.84 5.56 8.86
CA VAL A 262 0.10 4.45 8.61
C VAL A 262 -0.60 3.29 7.93
N GLU A 263 -1.81 2.94 8.37
CA GLU A 263 -2.63 1.89 7.77
C GLU A 263 -3.00 2.23 6.32
N ALA A 264 -3.50 3.43 6.06
CA ALA A 264 -3.81 3.88 4.71
C ALA A 264 -2.57 3.91 3.78
N VAL A 265 -1.37 4.21 4.33
CA VAL A 265 -0.10 4.09 3.58
C VAL A 265 0.19 2.65 3.22
N ASP A 266 -0.01 1.71 4.14
CA ASP A 266 0.27 0.29 3.92
C ASP A 266 -0.71 -0.29 2.90
N GLU A 267 -2.00 0.00 3.01
CA GLU A 267 -3.04 -0.36 2.02
C GLU A 267 -2.71 0.16 0.61
N GLU A 268 -2.39 1.45 0.46
CA GLU A 268 -2.05 2.05 -0.84
C GLU A 268 -0.78 1.40 -1.43
N MET A 269 0.23 1.12 -0.59
CA MET A 269 1.46 0.43 -1.02
C MET A 269 1.17 -1.01 -1.46
N GLY A 270 0.31 -1.72 -0.77
CA GLY A 270 -0.12 -3.07 -1.10
C GLY A 270 -0.89 -3.10 -2.42
N GLU A 271 -1.87 -2.20 -2.60
CA GLU A 271 -2.58 -2.06 -3.87
C GLU A 271 -1.66 -1.74 -5.05
N ASP A 272 -0.72 -0.81 -4.87
CA ASP A 272 0.26 -0.45 -5.90
C ASP A 272 1.15 -1.64 -6.26
N TYR A 273 1.56 -2.43 -5.26
CA TYR A 273 2.31 -3.67 -5.48
C TYR A 273 1.50 -4.70 -6.28
N ALA A 274 0.23 -4.90 -5.92
CA ALA A 274 -0.68 -5.78 -6.64
C ALA A 274 -0.87 -5.31 -8.10
N LYS A 275 -1.15 -4.04 -8.31
CA LYS A 275 -1.29 -3.42 -9.64
C LYS A 275 0.00 -3.55 -10.47
N LEU A 276 1.18 -3.32 -9.86
CA LEU A 276 2.47 -3.50 -10.52
C LEU A 276 2.70 -4.95 -10.96
N ALA A 277 2.22 -5.92 -10.17
CA ALA A 277 2.25 -7.34 -10.52
C ALA A 277 1.23 -7.74 -11.61
N GLY A 278 0.29 -6.87 -11.94
CA GLY A 278 -0.78 -7.11 -12.91
C GLY A 278 -2.00 -7.80 -12.29
N LEU A 279 -2.24 -7.57 -11.01
CA LEU A 279 -3.46 -7.97 -10.31
C LEU A 279 -4.47 -6.81 -10.33
N THR A 280 -5.73 -7.11 -10.09
CA THR A 280 -6.79 -6.07 -9.98
C THR A 280 -7.00 -5.59 -8.55
N ALA A 281 -6.54 -6.33 -7.56
CA ALA A 281 -6.55 -6.03 -6.14
C ALA A 281 -5.54 -6.93 -5.42
N GLU A 282 -5.26 -6.65 -4.17
CA GLU A 282 -4.48 -7.51 -3.29
C GLU A 282 -5.06 -8.92 -3.18
N GLU A 283 -4.23 -9.88 -2.84
CA GLU A 283 -4.59 -11.29 -2.75
C GLU A 283 -4.14 -11.83 -1.40
N ASP A 284 -5.09 -12.38 -0.64
CA ASP A 284 -4.85 -12.97 0.66
C ASP A 284 -4.65 -14.50 0.58
N LEU A 285 -3.98 -15.05 1.60
CA LEU A 285 -3.64 -16.45 1.71
C LEU A 285 -4.89 -17.36 1.86
N GLU A 286 -5.94 -16.83 2.49
CA GLU A 286 -7.19 -17.56 2.77
C GLU A 286 -8.21 -17.51 1.65
N GLU A 287 -7.93 -16.75 0.59
CA GLU A 287 -8.83 -16.64 -0.55
C GLU A 287 -9.04 -17.97 -1.29
N THR A 288 -10.25 -18.18 -1.73
CA THR A 288 -10.58 -19.33 -2.57
C THR A 288 -9.92 -19.19 -3.95
N THR A 289 -9.56 -20.32 -4.56
CA THR A 289 -8.97 -20.35 -5.93
C THR A 289 -9.81 -19.55 -6.94
N PHE A 290 -11.13 -19.49 -6.77
CA PHE A 290 -12.00 -18.76 -7.69
C PHE A 290 -11.90 -17.24 -7.51
N GLN A 291 -11.74 -16.75 -6.27
CA GLN A 291 -11.50 -15.34 -5.97
C GLN A 291 -10.16 -14.90 -6.55
N SER A 292 -9.08 -15.63 -6.28
CA SER A 292 -7.75 -15.35 -6.87
C SER A 292 -7.78 -15.35 -8.40
N MET A 293 -8.48 -16.31 -9.04
CA MET A 293 -8.67 -16.31 -10.49
C MET A 293 -9.37 -15.04 -10.98
N LYS A 294 -10.38 -14.55 -10.27
CA LYS A 294 -11.14 -13.35 -10.65
C LYS A 294 -10.24 -12.10 -10.63
N LYS A 295 -9.30 -12.02 -9.71
CA LYS A 295 -8.34 -10.92 -9.60
C LYS A 295 -7.26 -10.96 -10.69
N ARG A 296 -6.83 -12.15 -11.12
CA ARG A 296 -5.73 -12.34 -12.10
C ARG A 296 -6.20 -12.41 -13.55
N LEU A 297 -7.34 -13.04 -13.81
CA LEU A 297 -7.79 -13.38 -15.16
C LEU A 297 -8.01 -12.19 -16.08
N PRO A 298 -8.56 -11.04 -15.64
CA PRO A 298 -8.76 -9.88 -16.52
C PRO A 298 -7.46 -9.44 -17.20
N TRP A 299 -6.38 -9.28 -16.43
CA TRP A 299 -5.08 -8.92 -16.97
C TRP A 299 -4.49 -10.00 -17.90
N LEU A 300 -4.59 -11.27 -17.53
CA LEU A 300 -4.09 -12.37 -18.36
C LEU A 300 -4.78 -12.41 -19.73
N ILE A 301 -6.08 -12.10 -19.79
CA ILE A 301 -6.81 -12.01 -21.06
C ILE A 301 -6.29 -10.85 -21.92
N ILE A 302 -6.08 -9.67 -21.33
CA ILE A 302 -5.53 -8.50 -22.04
C ILE A 302 -4.13 -8.85 -22.59
N LEU A 303 -3.27 -9.44 -21.76
CA LEU A 303 -1.92 -9.84 -22.14
C LEU A 303 -1.91 -10.91 -23.23
N LEU A 304 -2.87 -11.84 -23.22
CA LEU A 304 -3.03 -12.83 -24.29
C LEU A 304 -3.27 -12.17 -25.65
N PHE A 305 -4.18 -11.19 -25.70
CA PHE A 305 -4.44 -10.46 -26.95
C PHE A 305 -3.24 -9.60 -27.39
N LEU A 306 -2.58 -8.92 -26.46
CA LEU A 306 -1.35 -8.18 -26.74
C LEU A 306 -0.23 -9.10 -27.24
N GLY A 307 -0.05 -10.28 -26.64
CA GLY A 307 0.89 -11.30 -27.08
C GLY A 307 0.60 -11.79 -28.51
N MET A 308 -0.67 -11.90 -28.91
CA MET A 308 -1.05 -12.20 -30.30
C MET A 308 -0.62 -11.09 -31.27
N VAL A 309 -0.71 -9.80 -30.85
CA VAL A 309 -0.20 -8.67 -31.65
C VAL A 309 1.31 -8.79 -31.82
N VAL A 310 2.06 -9.04 -30.75
CA VAL A 310 3.52 -9.25 -30.80
C VAL A 310 3.87 -10.40 -31.75
N SER A 311 3.19 -11.54 -31.63
CA SER A 311 3.36 -12.69 -32.50
C SER A 311 3.10 -12.37 -33.97
N SER A 312 2.08 -11.54 -34.25
CA SER A 312 1.79 -11.10 -35.62
C SER A 312 2.89 -10.22 -36.20
N VAL A 313 3.51 -9.37 -35.38
CA VAL A 313 4.64 -8.52 -35.77
C VAL A 313 5.90 -9.36 -36.02
N VAL A 314 6.16 -10.38 -35.21
CA VAL A 314 7.24 -11.37 -35.46
C VAL A 314 7.07 -12.01 -36.84
N GLY A 315 5.83 -12.37 -37.22
CA GLY A 315 5.49 -12.92 -38.52
C GLY A 315 5.89 -12.03 -39.72
N ILE A 316 5.89 -10.71 -39.58
CA ILE A 316 6.33 -9.78 -40.61
C ILE A 316 7.83 -10.01 -40.97
N PHE A 317 8.63 -10.43 -40.00
CA PHE A 317 10.05 -10.68 -40.16
C PHE A 317 10.41 -12.13 -40.57
N GLU A 318 9.43 -12.95 -40.94
CA GLU A 318 9.65 -14.34 -41.34
C GLU A 318 10.71 -14.46 -42.47
N THR A 319 10.73 -13.52 -43.41
CA THR A 319 11.72 -13.48 -44.51
C THR A 319 13.14 -13.27 -43.99
N VAL A 320 13.32 -12.47 -42.93
CA VAL A 320 14.64 -12.23 -42.27
C VAL A 320 15.13 -13.52 -41.63
N VAL A 321 14.24 -14.20 -40.92
CA VAL A 321 14.52 -15.49 -40.27
C VAL A 321 14.86 -16.59 -41.29
N ALA A 322 14.17 -16.62 -42.43
CA ALA A 322 14.42 -17.59 -43.48
C ALA A 322 15.82 -17.44 -44.11
N VAL A 323 16.31 -16.18 -44.19
CA VAL A 323 17.66 -15.91 -44.75
C VAL A 323 18.76 -16.17 -43.71
N ILE A 324 18.53 -15.80 -42.46
CA ILE A 324 19.53 -15.90 -41.38
C ILE A 324 18.92 -16.61 -40.15
N PRO A 325 18.69 -17.93 -40.18
CA PRO A 325 17.98 -18.66 -39.13
C PRO A 325 18.60 -18.51 -37.71
N ILE A 326 19.92 -18.30 -37.65
CA ILE A 326 20.66 -18.23 -36.38
C ILE A 326 20.21 -17.05 -35.49
N VAL A 327 19.61 -16.00 -36.08
CA VAL A 327 19.14 -14.84 -35.32
C VAL A 327 17.97 -15.20 -34.37
N MET A 328 17.18 -16.23 -34.70
CA MET A 328 16.13 -16.72 -33.80
C MET A 328 16.67 -17.19 -32.45
N CYS A 329 17.90 -17.71 -32.40
CA CYS A 329 18.51 -18.20 -31.17
C CYS A 329 18.71 -17.10 -30.13
N PHE A 330 18.76 -15.83 -30.54
CA PHE A 330 19.05 -14.69 -29.66
C PHE A 330 17.84 -13.78 -29.45
N GLN A 331 16.70 -14.09 -30.08
CA GLN A 331 15.45 -13.32 -29.90
C GLN A 331 15.05 -13.23 -28.42
N SER A 332 14.95 -14.38 -27.75
CA SER A 332 14.55 -14.42 -26.34
C SER A 332 15.47 -13.62 -25.44
N LEU A 333 16.79 -13.62 -25.69
CA LEU A 333 17.74 -12.80 -24.92
C LEU A 333 17.42 -11.31 -25.02
N ILE A 334 17.08 -10.83 -26.23
CA ILE A 334 16.84 -9.41 -26.45
C ILE A 334 15.49 -8.99 -25.86
N LEU A 335 14.46 -9.82 -26.04
CA LEU A 335 13.14 -9.58 -25.46
C LEU A 335 13.21 -9.54 -23.93
N ASP A 336 13.86 -10.54 -23.32
CA ASP A 336 14.03 -10.64 -21.87
C ASP A 336 14.75 -9.42 -21.29
N MET A 337 15.89 -9.02 -21.88
CA MET A 337 16.63 -7.86 -21.41
C MET A 337 15.86 -6.55 -21.60
N ALA A 338 15.12 -6.39 -22.69
CA ALA A 338 14.29 -5.23 -22.94
C ALA A 338 13.12 -5.15 -21.95
N GLY A 339 12.44 -6.27 -21.69
CA GLY A 339 11.38 -6.37 -20.71
C GLY A 339 11.86 -6.00 -19.30
N ASN A 340 12.95 -6.61 -18.86
CA ASN A 340 13.52 -6.36 -17.53
C ASN A 340 13.93 -4.90 -17.31
N VAL A 341 14.61 -4.27 -18.26
CA VAL A 341 14.99 -2.86 -18.16
C VAL A 341 13.78 -1.94 -18.15
N GLY A 342 12.77 -2.26 -18.98
CA GLY A 342 11.53 -1.50 -18.97
C GLY A 342 10.78 -1.57 -17.63
N THR A 343 10.72 -2.77 -17.04
CA THR A 343 10.11 -2.95 -15.72
C THR A 343 10.90 -2.26 -14.61
N GLN A 344 12.24 -2.24 -14.69
CA GLN A 344 13.06 -1.47 -13.75
C GLN A 344 12.80 0.03 -13.85
N SER A 345 12.73 0.58 -15.07
CA SER A 345 12.40 2.01 -15.28
C SER A 345 10.97 2.34 -14.89
N LEU A 346 10.01 1.40 -15.05
CA LEU A 346 8.64 1.52 -14.55
C LEU A 346 8.63 1.66 -13.03
N ALA A 347 9.25 0.72 -12.30
CA ALA A 347 9.27 0.71 -10.84
C ALA A 347 9.88 2.00 -10.26
N VAL A 348 11.00 2.47 -10.83
CA VAL A 348 11.61 3.75 -10.44
C VAL A 348 10.67 4.92 -10.71
N THR A 349 9.96 4.91 -11.84
CA THR A 349 9.07 6.01 -12.23
C THR A 349 7.82 6.07 -11.34
N ILE A 350 7.19 4.93 -11.04
CA ILE A 350 6.07 4.86 -10.10
C ILE A 350 6.53 5.39 -8.74
N ARG A 351 7.64 4.88 -8.20
CA ARG A 351 8.17 5.32 -6.91
C ARG A 351 8.41 6.83 -6.83
N VAL A 352 8.99 7.43 -7.87
CA VAL A 352 9.25 8.88 -7.93
C VAL A 352 7.95 9.67 -8.08
N LEU A 353 6.93 9.13 -8.75
CA LEU A 353 5.62 9.76 -8.89
C LEU A 353 4.83 9.75 -7.58
N MET A 354 5.03 8.76 -6.73
CA MET A 354 4.43 8.67 -5.39
C MET A 354 5.07 9.63 -4.39
N ASP A 355 6.39 9.80 -4.43
CA ASP A 355 7.15 10.57 -3.43
C ASP A 355 7.30 12.06 -3.77
N GLU A 356 7.06 12.52 -5.00
CA GLU A 356 7.43 13.86 -5.43
C GLU A 356 6.38 14.53 -6.35
N ASN A 357 5.95 15.73 -5.99
CA ASN A 357 5.19 16.63 -6.86
C ASN A 357 6.05 17.15 -8.03
N LEU A 358 6.26 16.31 -9.04
CA LEU A 358 7.16 16.57 -10.16
C LEU A 358 6.67 17.66 -11.10
N ASN A 359 7.49 18.70 -11.29
CA ASN A 359 7.26 19.67 -12.35
C ASN A 359 7.68 19.13 -13.74
N ARG A 360 7.37 19.86 -14.81
CA ARG A 360 7.66 19.41 -16.18
C ARG A 360 9.17 19.20 -16.45
N LYS A 361 10.05 19.93 -15.76
CA LYS A 361 11.51 19.78 -15.93
C LYS A 361 11.99 18.52 -15.27
N ASP A 362 11.45 18.18 -14.09
CA ASP A 362 11.81 16.98 -13.34
C ASP A 362 11.34 15.73 -14.09
N LYS A 363 10.11 15.74 -14.63
CA LYS A 363 9.60 14.64 -15.49
C LYS A 363 10.50 14.40 -16.71
N PHE A 364 10.93 15.47 -17.39
CA PHE A 364 11.87 15.36 -18.50
C PHE A 364 13.27 14.91 -18.04
N GLY A 365 13.72 15.39 -16.88
CA GLY A 365 14.95 14.97 -16.23
C GLY A 365 14.99 13.47 -15.92
N LEU A 366 13.88 12.94 -15.40
CA LEU A 366 13.70 11.52 -15.11
C LEU A 366 13.79 10.66 -16.40
N ILE A 367 13.07 11.03 -17.46
CA ILE A 367 13.16 10.35 -18.76
C ILE A 367 14.61 10.30 -19.26
N LEU A 368 15.32 11.43 -19.19
CA LEU A 368 16.70 11.52 -19.67
C LEU A 368 17.66 10.70 -18.79
N LYS A 369 17.42 10.64 -17.49
CA LYS A 369 18.17 9.83 -16.53
C LYS A 369 18.01 8.35 -16.83
N GLU A 370 16.77 7.86 -16.97
CA GLU A 370 16.49 6.46 -17.26
C GLU A 370 17.04 6.03 -18.64
N MET A 371 16.92 6.87 -19.67
CA MET A 371 17.52 6.59 -20.98
C MET A 371 19.06 6.49 -20.90
N ARG A 372 19.72 7.32 -20.07
CA ARG A 372 21.19 7.23 -19.88
C ARG A 372 21.56 5.94 -19.15
N ILE A 373 20.77 5.51 -18.18
CA ILE A 373 20.96 4.24 -17.47
C ILE A 373 20.77 3.07 -18.47
N GLY A 374 19.69 3.10 -19.25
CA GLY A 374 19.43 2.12 -20.30
C GLY A 374 20.56 2.04 -21.34
N PHE A 375 21.13 3.19 -21.72
CA PHE A 375 22.28 3.23 -22.61
C PHE A 375 23.55 2.64 -21.97
N ALA A 376 23.86 3.00 -20.73
CA ALA A 376 25.05 2.50 -20.05
C ALA A 376 24.99 0.99 -19.84
N ASN A 377 23.84 0.49 -19.35
CA ASN A 377 23.62 -0.94 -19.17
C ASN A 377 23.61 -1.68 -20.53
N GLY A 378 22.95 -1.11 -21.53
CA GLY A 378 22.87 -1.67 -22.87
C GLY A 378 24.24 -1.73 -23.56
N LEU A 379 25.09 -0.72 -23.38
CA LEU A 379 26.45 -0.72 -23.90
C LEU A 379 27.30 -1.80 -23.23
N PHE A 380 27.26 -1.90 -21.91
CA PHE A 380 28.01 -2.91 -21.17
C PHE A 380 27.56 -4.34 -21.55
N LEU A 381 26.27 -4.61 -21.52
CA LEU A 381 25.71 -5.92 -21.88
C LEU A 381 25.85 -6.21 -23.38
N GLY A 382 25.78 -5.20 -24.24
CA GLY A 382 26.01 -5.31 -25.66
C GLY A 382 27.46 -5.75 -26.00
N ILE A 383 28.45 -5.21 -25.29
CA ILE A 383 29.84 -5.64 -25.40
C ILE A 383 30.03 -7.08 -24.90
N MET A 384 29.42 -7.41 -23.76
CA MET A 384 29.44 -8.78 -23.26
C MET A 384 28.79 -9.75 -24.26
N ALA A 385 27.63 -9.40 -24.79
CA ALA A 385 26.93 -10.19 -25.80
C ALA A 385 27.79 -10.37 -27.07
N PHE A 386 28.44 -9.29 -27.54
CA PHE A 386 29.37 -9.37 -28.68
C PHE A 386 30.45 -10.44 -28.48
N VAL A 387 31.09 -10.46 -27.31
CA VAL A 387 32.15 -11.41 -27.00
C VAL A 387 31.60 -12.85 -26.84
N PHE A 388 30.64 -13.01 -25.91
CA PHE A 388 30.15 -14.34 -25.55
C PHE A 388 29.36 -15.01 -26.70
N ILE A 389 28.50 -14.28 -27.38
CA ILE A 389 27.75 -14.81 -28.55
C ILE A 389 28.70 -15.08 -29.70
N GLY A 390 29.65 -14.20 -29.96
CA GLY A 390 30.67 -14.44 -31.02
C GLY A 390 31.44 -15.74 -30.80
N LEU A 391 31.92 -15.98 -29.58
CA LEU A 391 32.58 -17.22 -29.20
C LEU A 391 31.62 -18.43 -29.27
N TYR A 392 30.39 -18.30 -28.78
CA TYR A 392 29.39 -19.37 -28.88
C TYR A 392 29.08 -19.76 -30.31
N VAL A 393 28.86 -18.78 -31.20
CA VAL A 393 28.55 -19.05 -32.61
C VAL A 393 29.76 -19.65 -33.34
N CYS A 394 30.98 -19.21 -33.01
CA CYS A 394 32.19 -19.73 -33.59
C CYS A 394 32.50 -21.16 -33.14
N PHE A 395 32.60 -21.37 -31.81
CA PHE A 395 33.11 -22.65 -31.29
C PHE A 395 32.03 -23.72 -31.12
N ILE A 396 30.79 -23.35 -30.78
CA ILE A 396 29.72 -24.31 -30.52
C ILE A 396 28.88 -24.57 -31.78
N LYS A 397 28.58 -23.52 -32.55
CA LYS A 397 27.84 -23.67 -33.82
C LYS A 397 28.74 -23.96 -35.01
N GLY A 398 30.07 -23.85 -34.87
CA GLY A 398 31.04 -24.18 -35.92
C GLY A 398 31.10 -23.21 -37.10
N ASN A 399 30.69 -21.96 -36.92
CA ASN A 399 30.68 -20.95 -37.97
C ASN A 399 32.04 -20.24 -38.09
N ALA A 400 32.29 -19.63 -39.27
CA ALA A 400 33.50 -18.84 -39.49
C ALA A 400 33.58 -17.65 -38.50
N LEU A 401 34.79 -17.32 -38.06
CA LEU A 401 35.04 -16.28 -37.09
C LEU A 401 34.42 -14.93 -37.50
N SER A 402 34.63 -14.52 -38.75
CA SER A 402 34.09 -13.26 -39.28
C SER A 402 32.56 -13.21 -39.25
N TYR A 403 31.90 -14.29 -39.62
CA TYR A 403 30.45 -14.42 -39.60
C TYR A 403 29.91 -14.39 -38.15
N SER A 404 30.56 -15.13 -37.25
CA SER A 404 30.20 -15.22 -35.84
C SER A 404 30.22 -13.85 -35.16
N PHE A 405 31.31 -13.08 -35.34
CA PHE A 405 31.43 -11.75 -34.76
C PHE A 405 30.56 -10.69 -35.46
N LEU A 406 30.22 -10.89 -36.72
CA LEU A 406 29.27 -10.05 -37.42
C LEU A 406 27.86 -10.19 -36.82
N ILE A 407 27.39 -11.43 -36.62
CA ILE A 407 26.09 -11.69 -35.97
C ILE A 407 26.07 -11.17 -34.54
N SER A 408 27.10 -11.51 -33.76
CA SER A 408 27.16 -11.03 -32.35
C SER A 408 27.24 -9.52 -32.25
N GLY A 409 27.88 -8.83 -33.19
CA GLY A 409 27.87 -7.38 -33.26
C GLY A 409 26.48 -6.80 -33.53
N CYS A 410 25.74 -7.40 -34.45
CA CYS A 410 24.36 -7.02 -34.72
C CYS A 410 23.47 -7.26 -33.50
N VAL A 411 23.60 -8.42 -32.82
CA VAL A 411 22.87 -8.70 -31.56
C VAL A 411 23.21 -7.69 -30.46
N GLY A 412 24.50 -7.40 -30.27
CA GLY A 412 24.95 -6.44 -29.22
C GLY A 412 24.42 -5.00 -29.44
N VAL A 413 24.46 -4.53 -30.70
CA VAL A 413 23.89 -3.22 -31.04
C VAL A 413 22.38 -3.21 -30.87
N SER A 414 21.70 -4.29 -31.30
CA SER A 414 20.25 -4.44 -31.14
C SER A 414 19.86 -4.45 -29.66
N LEU A 415 20.61 -5.17 -28.83
CA LEU A 415 20.41 -5.20 -27.38
C LEU A 415 20.53 -3.80 -26.74
N MET A 416 21.61 -3.08 -27.09
CA MET A 416 21.82 -1.72 -26.58
C MET A 416 20.67 -0.79 -26.96
N LEU A 417 20.24 -0.78 -28.21
CA LEU A 417 19.15 0.09 -28.68
C LEU A 417 17.81 -0.31 -28.08
N ALA A 418 17.51 -1.62 -28.01
CA ALA A 418 16.30 -2.12 -27.38
C ALA A 418 16.21 -1.68 -25.92
N MET A 419 17.29 -1.77 -25.13
CA MET A 419 17.32 -1.34 -23.75
C MET A 419 17.09 0.17 -23.57
N VAL A 420 17.66 0.99 -24.45
CA VAL A 420 17.42 2.47 -24.41
C VAL A 420 15.94 2.79 -24.67
N ILE A 421 15.36 2.16 -25.71
CA ILE A 421 13.96 2.41 -26.06
C ILE A 421 13.03 1.85 -24.97
N SER A 422 13.36 0.69 -24.40
CA SER A 422 12.59 0.08 -23.31
C SER A 422 12.61 0.92 -22.04
N SER A 423 13.77 1.50 -21.67
CA SER A 423 13.82 2.48 -20.56
C SER A 423 12.95 3.71 -20.83
N LEU A 424 12.98 4.22 -22.06
CA LEU A 424 12.10 5.34 -22.46
C LEU A 424 10.63 4.97 -22.34
N VAL A 425 10.23 3.80 -22.82
CA VAL A 425 8.84 3.32 -22.75
C VAL A 425 8.41 3.10 -21.30
N GLY A 426 9.23 2.38 -20.50
CA GLY A 426 8.97 2.10 -19.10
C GLY A 426 8.82 3.37 -18.23
N THR A 427 9.48 4.48 -18.62
CA THR A 427 9.33 5.77 -17.94
C THR A 427 8.17 6.60 -18.49
N THR A 428 7.96 6.60 -19.81
CA THR A 428 7.00 7.51 -20.44
C THR A 428 5.56 7.07 -20.23
N ILE A 429 5.29 5.75 -20.20
CA ILE A 429 3.91 5.22 -20.06
C ILE A 429 3.30 5.62 -18.69
N PRO A 430 3.95 5.37 -17.52
CA PRO A 430 3.38 5.77 -16.25
C PRO A 430 3.26 7.30 -16.12
N LEU A 431 4.22 8.08 -16.65
CA LEU A 431 4.12 9.54 -16.69
C LEU A 431 2.92 10.02 -17.55
N LEU A 432 2.57 9.28 -18.60
CA LEU A 432 1.39 9.58 -19.42
C LEU A 432 0.10 9.25 -18.64
N PHE A 433 0.05 8.11 -17.97
CA PHE A 433 -1.11 7.71 -17.15
C PHE A 433 -1.36 8.74 -16.04
N HIS A 434 -0.34 9.10 -15.29
CA HIS A 434 -0.42 10.18 -14.30
C HIS A 434 -0.94 11.51 -14.92
N LYS A 435 -0.51 11.86 -16.14
CA LYS A 435 -0.97 13.10 -16.79
C LYS A 435 -2.45 13.08 -17.16
N ILE A 436 -3.00 11.93 -17.52
CA ILE A 436 -4.41 11.75 -17.86
C ILE A 436 -5.27 11.37 -16.65
N LYS A 437 -4.69 11.47 -15.44
CA LYS A 437 -5.32 11.12 -14.16
C LYS A 437 -5.75 9.64 -14.08
N VAL A 438 -4.99 8.76 -14.68
CA VAL A 438 -5.07 7.32 -14.49
C VAL A 438 -3.93 6.94 -13.57
N ASP A 439 -4.20 6.07 -12.61
CA ASP A 439 -3.20 5.57 -11.69
C ASP A 439 -1.98 5.00 -12.43
N PRO A 440 -0.76 5.52 -12.17
CA PRO A 440 0.46 5.04 -12.82
C PRO A 440 0.78 3.56 -12.59
N ALA A 441 0.36 2.99 -11.45
CA ALA A 441 0.58 1.59 -11.11
C ALA A 441 -0.17 0.63 -12.05
N VAL A 442 -1.27 1.08 -12.67
CA VAL A 442 -1.98 0.34 -13.72
C VAL A 442 -1.10 0.08 -14.95
N ALA A 443 -0.01 0.86 -15.16
CA ALA A 443 1.01 0.56 -16.16
C ALA A 443 1.88 -0.66 -15.79
N SER A 444 1.24 -1.73 -15.33
CA SER A 444 1.83 -2.92 -14.70
C SER A 444 3.08 -3.48 -15.38
N GLY A 445 3.90 -4.18 -14.60
CA GLY A 445 5.10 -4.88 -15.12
C GLY A 445 4.81 -5.75 -16.34
N PRO A 446 3.80 -6.64 -16.30
CA PRO A 446 3.42 -7.47 -17.46
C PRO A 446 2.99 -6.67 -18.71
N LEU A 447 2.29 -5.55 -18.54
CA LEU A 447 1.92 -4.68 -19.66
C LEU A 447 3.16 -4.04 -20.29
N ILE A 448 4.03 -3.47 -19.48
CA ILE A 448 5.29 -2.84 -19.93
C ILE A 448 6.19 -3.90 -20.61
N THR A 449 6.29 -5.10 -20.05
CA THR A 449 7.06 -6.19 -20.66
C THR A 449 6.53 -6.52 -22.05
N THR A 450 5.21 -6.64 -22.23
CA THR A 450 4.60 -6.95 -23.52
C THR A 450 4.81 -5.83 -24.56
N VAL A 451 4.73 -4.57 -24.14
CA VAL A 451 5.03 -3.43 -25.03
C VAL A 451 6.51 -3.41 -25.39
N ASN A 452 7.39 -3.72 -24.45
CA ASN A 452 8.83 -3.80 -24.70
C ASN A 452 9.22 -4.99 -25.60
N ASP A 453 8.49 -6.10 -25.53
CA ASP A 453 8.65 -7.21 -26.45
C ASP A 453 8.40 -6.77 -27.90
N LEU A 454 7.34 -6.00 -28.13
CA LEU A 454 7.07 -5.42 -29.44
C LEU A 454 8.22 -4.51 -29.90
N VAL A 455 8.69 -3.62 -29.03
CA VAL A 455 9.84 -2.72 -29.29
C VAL A 455 11.09 -3.53 -29.61
N ALA A 456 11.38 -4.55 -28.80
CA ALA A 456 12.54 -5.41 -28.95
C ALA A 456 12.53 -6.19 -30.28
N VAL A 457 11.38 -6.77 -30.63
CA VAL A 457 11.19 -7.49 -31.91
C VAL A 457 11.46 -6.58 -33.10
N VAL A 458 10.82 -5.41 -33.14
CA VAL A 458 10.97 -4.44 -34.22
C VAL A 458 12.43 -3.96 -34.33
N THR A 459 13.02 -3.60 -33.18
CA THR A 459 14.42 -3.14 -33.12
C THR A 459 15.38 -4.23 -33.58
N TYR A 460 15.24 -5.45 -33.08
CA TYR A 460 16.14 -6.54 -33.35
C TYR A 460 16.07 -6.96 -34.81
N TYR A 461 14.92 -7.39 -35.26
CA TYR A 461 14.76 -7.87 -36.62
C TYR A 461 14.91 -6.78 -37.68
N GLY A 462 14.47 -5.53 -37.32
CA GLY A 462 14.69 -4.38 -38.17
C GLY A 462 16.19 -4.07 -38.39
N LEU A 463 17.01 -4.16 -37.34
CA LEU A 463 18.46 -4.00 -37.44
C LEU A 463 19.15 -5.17 -38.16
N VAL A 464 18.71 -6.39 -37.90
CA VAL A 464 19.18 -7.58 -38.64
C VAL A 464 18.88 -7.41 -40.14
N TRP A 465 17.66 -7.05 -40.49
CA TRP A 465 17.28 -6.76 -41.87
C TRP A 465 18.15 -5.67 -42.49
N LEU A 466 18.27 -4.53 -41.82
CA LEU A 466 19.01 -3.37 -42.30
C LEU A 466 20.52 -3.70 -42.49
N PHE A 467 21.16 -4.26 -41.49
CA PHE A 467 22.62 -4.49 -41.51
C PHE A 467 22.99 -5.71 -42.33
N MET A 468 22.29 -6.84 -42.16
CA MET A 468 22.72 -8.09 -42.77
C MET A 468 22.21 -8.22 -44.19
N ILE A 469 20.95 -7.89 -44.45
CA ILE A 469 20.33 -8.11 -45.79
C ILE A 469 20.56 -6.92 -46.71
N GLU A 470 20.23 -5.69 -46.25
CA GLU A 470 20.32 -4.50 -47.14
C GLU A 470 21.77 -4.00 -47.31
N LEU A 471 22.51 -3.85 -46.17
CA LEU A 471 23.84 -3.25 -46.22
C LEU A 471 24.93 -4.24 -46.64
N LEU A 472 24.96 -5.45 -46.07
CA LEU A 472 25.98 -6.46 -46.29
C LEU A 472 25.60 -7.49 -47.36
N LYS A 473 24.31 -7.54 -47.75
CA LYS A 473 23.78 -8.43 -48.81
C LYS A 473 24.13 -9.91 -48.61
N ILE A 474 23.99 -10.35 -47.36
CA ILE A 474 24.22 -11.75 -46.94
C ILE A 474 23.00 -12.61 -47.24
#